data_881cfd3b0239d41b49e8f74235e1631a
#
_entry.id   881cfd3b0239d41b49e8f74235e1631a
#
_cell.length_a   1.000
_cell.length_b   1.000
_cell.length_c   1.000
_cell.angle_alpha   90.00
_cell.angle_beta   90.00
_cell.angle_gamma   90.00
#
_symmetry.space_group_name_H-M   'P 1'
#
loop_
_entity.id
_entity.type
_entity.pdbx_description
1 polymer ?
#
loop_
_entity_poly.entity_id
_entity_poly.type
_entity_poly.pdbx_seq_one_letter_code
_entity_poly.pdbx_strand_id
1 'polypeptide(L)'
;MAHGAILANRWGKVHINDINPLITQLFSDAIDGKYHDESRWVSRQEFLDNKETDGYVAVLWSFGNNLKTYLYSEEIEPLKKAMHEEICGAHGKLREFGIDLSPIHGIPSRYHRRLRAQNIVKRYVQHHSDELLERLVVCESLERQERLQQLERLSRFKDKLTVSSTDYRNVEIEPNSVIYCDIPYVNTDGYVTDFDHEAFYEWACQQELIYISSYWMPDDRFECIAVIKNRSTYAKESNSTQANERLFIPRGNKHIKTTLF
;
A
#
# COMPACT_ATOMS: atom_id res chain seq x y z
N MET A 1 5.35 0.18 7.85
CA MET A 1 6.16 0.31 9.08
C MET A 1 6.72 1.70 9.31
N ALA A 2 7.37 2.35 8.32
CA ALA A 2 7.93 3.70 8.46
C ALA A 2 6.93 4.74 9.03
N HIS A 3 5.71 4.76 8.53
CA HIS A 3 4.64 5.64 9.00
C HIS A 3 4.39 5.55 10.52
N GLY A 4 4.27 4.33 11.07
CA GLY A 4 4.07 4.14 12.51
C GLY A 4 5.26 4.61 13.35
N ALA A 5 6.48 4.37 12.89
CA ALA A 5 7.70 4.80 13.58
C ALA A 5 7.84 6.33 13.60
N ILE A 6 7.49 7.00 12.48
CA ILE A 6 7.47 8.46 12.40
C ILE A 6 6.42 9.04 13.36
N LEU A 7 5.20 8.50 13.35
CA LEU A 7 4.14 8.95 14.25
C LEU A 7 4.48 8.76 15.73
N ALA A 8 5.26 7.72 16.06
CA ALA A 8 5.74 7.50 17.43
C ALA A 8 6.80 8.52 17.88
N ASN A 9 7.29 9.38 16.96
CA ASN A 9 8.29 10.41 17.22
C ASN A 9 9.53 9.89 17.99
N ARG A 10 9.96 8.67 17.66
CA ARG A 10 11.09 8.00 18.33
C ARG A 10 12.45 8.36 17.71
N TRP A 11 12.45 8.99 16.52
CA TRP A 11 13.63 9.25 15.71
C TRP A 11 13.91 10.75 15.61
N GLY A 12 15.17 11.12 15.61
CA GLY A 12 15.60 12.51 15.42
C GLY A 12 15.36 13.01 14.00
N LYS A 13 15.71 12.16 13.02
CA LYS A 13 15.51 12.36 11.59
C LYS A 13 15.01 11.07 10.95
N VAL A 14 14.26 11.18 9.87
CA VAL A 14 13.79 10.05 9.05
C VAL A 14 14.06 10.39 7.59
N HIS A 15 14.71 9.48 6.88
CA HIS A 15 14.92 9.55 5.44
C HIS A 15 14.10 8.45 4.77
N ILE A 16 13.29 8.80 3.78
CA ILE A 16 12.53 7.88 2.94
C ILE A 16 13.10 7.95 1.54
N ASN A 17 13.43 6.79 0.99
CA ASN A 17 13.95 6.68 -0.36
C ASN A 17 13.21 5.60 -1.15
N ASP A 18 12.92 5.89 -2.40
CA ASP A 18 12.48 4.93 -3.40
C ASP A 18 13.11 5.29 -4.74
N ILE A 19 13.51 4.30 -5.53
CA ILE A 19 14.10 4.56 -6.85
C ILE A 19 13.11 5.18 -7.83
N ASN A 20 11.81 4.95 -7.60
CA ASN A 20 10.74 5.47 -8.45
C ASN A 20 10.30 6.87 -7.99
N PRO A 21 10.57 7.94 -8.78
CA PRO A 21 10.23 9.30 -8.42
C PRO A 21 8.72 9.54 -8.30
N LEU A 22 7.87 8.75 -8.96
CA LEU A 22 6.41 8.86 -8.82
C LEU A 22 5.94 8.48 -7.41
N ILE A 23 6.60 7.49 -6.79
CA ILE A 23 6.27 7.04 -5.42
C ILE A 23 6.69 8.11 -4.41
N THR A 24 7.91 8.63 -4.52
CA THR A 24 8.43 9.64 -3.61
C THR A 24 7.70 10.98 -3.74
N GLN A 25 7.32 11.37 -4.97
CA GLN A 25 6.51 12.56 -5.20
C GLN A 25 5.09 12.39 -4.64
N LEU A 26 4.44 11.24 -4.87
CA LEU A 26 3.13 10.94 -4.29
C LEU A 26 3.15 11.03 -2.76
N PHE A 27 4.20 10.48 -2.14
CA PHE A 27 4.37 10.52 -0.69
C PHE A 27 4.52 11.96 -0.18
N SER A 28 5.36 12.77 -0.83
CA SER A 28 5.57 14.19 -0.49
C SER A 28 4.29 15.00 -0.65
N ASP A 29 3.60 14.85 -1.78
CA ASP A 29 2.32 15.51 -2.07
C ASP A 29 1.24 15.15 -1.03
N ALA A 30 1.22 13.89 -0.57
CA ALA A 30 0.26 13.45 0.44
C ALA A 30 0.54 14.06 1.82
N ILE A 31 1.82 14.19 2.21
CA ILE A 31 2.21 14.87 3.46
C ILE A 31 1.85 16.35 3.40
N ASP A 32 1.95 16.97 2.24
CA ASP A 32 1.60 18.37 2.01
C ASP A 32 0.09 18.62 1.94
N GLY A 33 -0.73 17.57 2.07
CA GLY A 33 -2.19 17.66 2.11
C GLY A 33 -2.85 17.77 0.73
N LYS A 34 -2.10 17.60 -0.36
CA LYS A 34 -2.63 17.69 -1.74
C LYS A 34 -3.85 16.81 -1.98
N TYR A 35 -3.94 15.68 -1.26
CA TYR A 35 -5.01 14.69 -1.44
C TYR A 35 -6.03 14.67 -0.29
N HIS A 36 -6.10 15.74 0.53
CA HIS A 36 -6.97 15.82 1.72
C HIS A 36 -8.43 15.43 1.43
N ASP A 37 -9.02 16.00 0.39
CA ASP A 37 -10.41 15.76 0.00
C ASP A 37 -10.54 14.92 -1.29
N GLU A 38 -9.44 14.32 -1.74
CA GLU A 38 -9.42 13.58 -3.00
C GLU A 38 -10.35 12.34 -2.92
N SER A 39 -11.26 12.25 -3.89
CA SER A 39 -12.22 11.16 -3.98
C SER A 39 -12.63 10.83 -5.42
N ARG A 40 -11.90 11.35 -6.41
CA ARG A 40 -12.24 11.12 -7.82
C ARG A 40 -12.06 9.65 -8.20
N TRP A 41 -12.90 9.22 -9.12
CA TRP A 41 -12.68 8.00 -9.85
C TRP A 41 -11.68 8.24 -10.98
N VAL A 42 -10.70 7.38 -11.11
CA VAL A 42 -9.79 7.35 -12.27
C VAL A 42 -10.27 6.25 -13.21
N SER A 43 -10.57 6.60 -14.44
CA SER A 43 -10.99 5.64 -15.46
C SER A 43 -9.79 4.83 -15.98
N ARG A 44 -10.09 3.69 -16.61
CA ARG A 44 -9.07 2.86 -17.26
C ARG A 44 -8.27 3.66 -18.32
N GLN A 45 -8.95 4.48 -19.11
CA GLN A 45 -8.29 5.31 -20.11
C GLN A 45 -7.38 6.36 -19.44
N GLU A 46 -7.87 7.04 -18.43
CA GLU A 46 -7.06 8.00 -17.65
C GLU A 46 -5.84 7.34 -17.01
N PHE A 47 -6.00 6.10 -16.49
CA PHE A 47 -4.89 5.33 -15.97
C PHE A 47 -3.83 5.05 -17.06
N LEU A 48 -4.25 4.58 -18.23
CA LEU A 48 -3.33 4.27 -19.33
C LEU A 48 -2.58 5.51 -19.82
N ASP A 49 -3.25 6.65 -19.86
CA ASP A 49 -2.67 7.91 -20.35
C ASP A 49 -1.69 8.54 -19.35
N ASN A 50 -1.88 8.33 -18.05
CA ASN A 50 -1.17 9.10 -17.01
C ASN A 50 -0.31 8.25 -16.05
N LYS A 51 -0.35 6.93 -16.10
CA LYS A 51 0.38 6.06 -15.15
C LYS A 51 1.91 6.26 -15.16
N GLU A 52 2.49 6.78 -16.23
CA GLU A 52 3.93 7.03 -16.32
C GLU A 52 4.35 8.41 -15.79
N THR A 53 3.38 9.29 -15.50
CA THR A 53 3.63 10.69 -15.14
C THR A 53 2.93 11.14 -13.86
N ASP A 54 1.92 10.42 -13.40
CA ASP A 54 1.14 10.76 -12.20
C ASP A 54 1.19 9.62 -11.19
N GLY A 55 1.89 9.85 -10.08
CA GLY A 55 2.05 8.86 -9.00
C GLY A 55 0.71 8.48 -8.33
N TYR A 56 -0.24 9.41 -8.24
CA TYR A 56 -1.58 9.10 -7.70
C TYR A 56 -2.30 8.09 -8.60
N VAL A 57 -2.27 8.31 -9.91
CA VAL A 57 -2.86 7.41 -10.89
C VAL A 57 -2.14 6.06 -10.88
N ALA A 58 -0.80 6.09 -10.98
CA ALA A 58 0.02 4.89 -11.08
C ALA A 58 -0.11 3.96 -9.86
N VAL A 59 0.00 4.52 -8.65
CA VAL A 59 0.06 3.72 -7.41
C VAL A 59 -1.33 3.32 -6.94
N LEU A 60 -2.28 4.27 -6.85
CA LEU A 60 -3.58 3.98 -6.25
C LEU A 60 -4.50 3.18 -7.18
N TRP A 61 -4.32 3.30 -8.49
CA TRP A 61 -5.22 2.73 -9.48
C TRP A 61 -4.61 1.56 -10.27
N SER A 62 -3.47 1.01 -9.80
CA SER A 62 -2.92 -0.23 -10.36
C SER A 62 -3.24 -1.45 -9.53
N PHE A 63 -3.44 -2.60 -10.20
CA PHE A 63 -3.63 -3.89 -9.53
C PHE A 63 -2.35 -4.28 -8.77
N GLY A 64 -2.48 -4.65 -7.50
CA GLY A 64 -1.36 -5.07 -6.67
C GLY A 64 -0.23 -4.02 -6.52
N ASN A 65 -0.50 -2.74 -6.80
CA ASN A 65 0.48 -1.65 -6.86
C ASN A 65 1.62 -1.88 -7.86
N ASN A 66 1.34 -2.63 -8.94
CA ASN A 66 2.35 -3.00 -9.95
C ASN A 66 2.65 -1.87 -10.95
N LEU A 67 1.95 -0.74 -10.87
CA LEU A 67 2.07 0.45 -11.73
C LEU A 67 1.80 0.19 -13.23
N LYS A 68 1.40 -1.02 -13.62
CA LYS A 68 1.27 -1.45 -15.02
C LYS A 68 -0.17 -1.72 -15.42
N THR A 69 -0.88 -2.45 -14.56
CA THR A 69 -2.22 -2.98 -14.86
C THR A 69 -3.27 -2.22 -14.05
N TYR A 70 -4.34 -1.81 -14.70
CA TYR A 70 -5.44 -1.11 -14.03
C TYR A 70 -6.06 -1.92 -12.89
N LEU A 71 -6.52 -1.24 -11.85
CA LEU A 71 -6.99 -1.82 -10.58
C LEU A 71 -8.10 -2.85 -10.75
N TYR A 72 -9.02 -2.62 -11.67
CA TYR A 72 -10.20 -3.45 -11.86
C TYR A 72 -10.20 -4.15 -13.22
N SER A 73 -10.75 -5.37 -13.30
CA SER A 73 -11.08 -6.00 -14.60
C SER A 73 -12.26 -5.28 -15.24
N GLU A 74 -12.41 -5.39 -16.57
CA GLU A 74 -13.50 -4.74 -17.32
C GLU A 74 -14.88 -5.16 -16.82
N GLU A 75 -15.02 -6.40 -16.40
CA GLU A 75 -16.27 -6.99 -15.94
C GLU A 75 -16.75 -6.35 -14.63
N ILE A 76 -15.88 -6.11 -13.64
CA ILE A 76 -16.25 -5.59 -12.32
C ILE A 76 -16.21 -4.05 -12.27
N GLU A 77 -15.53 -3.40 -13.20
CA GLU A 77 -15.31 -1.96 -13.19
C GLU A 77 -16.60 -1.14 -13.09
N PRO A 78 -17.69 -1.44 -13.85
CA PRO A 78 -18.94 -0.67 -13.74
C PRO A 78 -19.55 -0.72 -12.35
N LEU A 79 -19.54 -1.90 -11.70
CA LEU A 79 -20.06 -2.06 -10.34
C LEU A 79 -19.19 -1.34 -9.31
N LYS A 80 -17.88 -1.43 -9.43
CA LYS A 80 -16.94 -0.74 -8.55
C LYS A 80 -17.07 0.77 -8.67
N LYS A 81 -17.23 1.27 -9.89
CA LYS A 81 -17.48 2.69 -10.16
C LYS A 81 -18.78 3.15 -9.52
N ALA A 82 -19.86 2.43 -9.73
CA ALA A 82 -21.16 2.75 -9.14
C ALA A 82 -21.11 2.77 -7.60
N MET A 83 -20.42 1.80 -6.97
CA MET A 83 -20.22 1.76 -5.53
C MET A 83 -19.37 2.94 -5.03
N HIS A 84 -18.27 3.25 -5.72
CA HIS A 84 -17.40 4.37 -5.39
C HIS A 84 -18.16 5.71 -5.44
N GLU A 85 -18.86 5.96 -6.54
CA GLU A 85 -19.64 7.19 -6.75
C GLU A 85 -20.74 7.34 -5.69
N GLU A 86 -21.43 6.26 -5.34
CA GLU A 86 -22.50 6.30 -4.34
C GLU A 86 -21.98 6.59 -2.93
N ILE A 87 -20.84 6.01 -2.57
CA ILE A 87 -20.14 6.32 -1.31
C ILE A 87 -19.66 7.78 -1.30
N CYS A 88 -19.25 8.32 -2.44
CA CYS A 88 -18.83 9.72 -2.59
C CYS A 88 -19.98 10.73 -2.63
N GLY A 89 -21.23 10.28 -2.66
CA GLY A 89 -22.41 11.16 -2.54
C GLY A 89 -23.36 11.15 -3.74
N ALA A 90 -23.06 10.41 -4.79
CA ALA A 90 -24.06 10.11 -5.82
C ALA A 90 -25.12 9.15 -5.26
N HIS A 91 -26.34 9.20 -5.79
CA HIS A 91 -27.45 8.40 -5.28
C HIS A 91 -28.00 7.43 -6.33
N GLY A 92 -28.30 6.21 -5.89
CA GLY A 92 -29.00 5.21 -6.69
C GLY A 92 -28.17 4.52 -7.77
N LYS A 93 -26.85 4.68 -7.75
CA LYS A 93 -25.95 4.11 -8.75
C LYS A 93 -25.90 2.58 -8.75
N LEU A 94 -26.05 1.95 -7.59
CA LEU A 94 -26.07 0.49 -7.48
C LEU A 94 -27.47 -0.12 -7.61
N ARG A 95 -28.54 0.69 -7.69
CA ARG A 95 -29.90 0.18 -7.87
C ARG A 95 -30.09 -0.57 -9.20
N GLU A 96 -29.40 -0.15 -10.24
CA GLU A 96 -29.39 -0.85 -11.54
C GLU A 96 -28.88 -2.29 -11.42
N PHE A 97 -28.08 -2.56 -10.40
CA PHE A 97 -27.52 -3.87 -10.07
C PHE A 97 -28.29 -4.58 -8.93
N GLY A 98 -29.46 -4.08 -8.56
CA GLY A 98 -30.30 -4.65 -7.51
C GLY A 98 -29.86 -4.36 -6.08
N ILE A 99 -28.85 -3.50 -5.86
CA ILE A 99 -28.31 -3.20 -4.54
C ILE A 99 -28.76 -1.79 -4.11
N ASP A 100 -29.45 -1.71 -2.96
CA ASP A 100 -29.91 -0.43 -2.40
C ASP A 100 -28.94 0.03 -1.30
N LEU A 101 -28.22 1.13 -1.55
CA LEU A 101 -27.36 1.82 -0.60
C LEU A 101 -28.01 3.06 0.03
N SER A 102 -29.31 3.28 -0.13
CA SER A 102 -30.00 4.42 0.51
C SER A 102 -29.69 4.59 2.01
N PRO A 103 -29.43 3.52 2.80
CA PRO A 103 -29.08 3.66 4.21
C PRO A 103 -27.76 4.38 4.50
N ILE A 104 -26.93 4.68 3.48
CA ILE A 104 -25.69 5.45 3.69
C ILE A 104 -25.85 6.95 3.42
N HIS A 105 -26.93 7.39 2.74
CA HIS A 105 -27.05 8.76 2.22
C HIS A 105 -27.06 9.84 3.32
N GLY A 106 -27.52 9.51 4.52
CA GLY A 106 -27.51 10.44 5.68
C GLY A 106 -26.22 10.45 6.50
N ILE A 107 -25.20 9.67 6.13
CA ILE A 107 -23.95 9.57 6.88
C ILE A 107 -22.98 10.64 6.39
N PRO A 108 -22.54 11.61 7.22
CA PRO A 108 -21.66 12.70 6.79
C PRO A 108 -20.27 12.22 6.37
N SER A 109 -19.68 11.29 7.13
CA SER A 109 -18.31 10.80 6.92
C SER A 109 -18.24 9.78 5.77
N ARG A 110 -17.43 10.06 4.74
CA ARG A 110 -17.15 9.12 3.64
C ARG A 110 -16.63 7.78 4.15
N TYR A 111 -15.73 7.78 5.13
CA TYR A 111 -15.21 6.57 5.76
C TYR A 111 -16.35 5.70 6.34
N HIS A 112 -17.27 6.31 7.10
CA HIS A 112 -18.39 5.55 7.68
C HIS A 112 -19.42 5.12 6.61
N ARG A 113 -19.64 5.93 5.55
CA ARG A 113 -20.44 5.49 4.39
C ARG A 113 -19.84 4.26 3.75
N ARG A 114 -18.51 4.23 3.51
CA ARG A 114 -17.82 3.08 2.93
C ARG A 114 -17.98 1.83 3.79
N LEU A 115 -17.71 1.90 5.09
CA LEU A 115 -17.87 0.75 5.97
C LEU A 115 -19.32 0.23 6.00
N ARG A 116 -20.29 1.13 6.00
CA ARG A 116 -21.71 0.74 5.98
C ARG A 116 -22.10 0.11 4.65
N ALA A 117 -21.66 0.68 3.54
CA ALA A 117 -21.88 0.14 2.19
C ALA A 117 -21.30 -1.27 2.06
N GLN A 118 -20.07 -1.50 2.48
CA GLN A 118 -19.43 -2.82 2.48
C GLN A 118 -20.25 -3.85 3.28
N ASN A 119 -20.80 -3.47 4.43
CA ASN A 119 -21.64 -4.36 5.23
C ASN A 119 -22.98 -4.68 4.53
N ILE A 120 -23.58 -3.72 3.82
CA ILE A 120 -24.82 -3.95 3.05
C ILE A 120 -24.52 -4.89 1.89
N VAL A 121 -23.50 -4.59 1.08
CA VAL A 121 -23.07 -5.43 -0.06
C VAL A 121 -22.73 -6.84 0.41
N LYS A 122 -21.99 -7.00 1.50
CA LYS A 122 -21.64 -8.31 2.05
C LYS A 122 -22.89 -9.16 2.38
N ARG A 123 -23.91 -8.56 2.98
CA ARG A 123 -25.20 -9.24 3.26
C ARG A 123 -25.92 -9.60 1.98
N TYR A 124 -25.94 -8.70 1.01
CA TYR A 124 -26.57 -8.94 -0.28
C TYR A 124 -25.94 -10.15 -0.99
N VAL A 125 -24.61 -10.18 -1.06
CA VAL A 125 -23.83 -11.28 -1.67
C VAL A 125 -24.11 -12.61 -1.00
N GLN A 126 -24.19 -12.67 0.33
CA GLN A 126 -24.51 -13.89 1.07
C GLN A 126 -25.84 -14.54 0.68
N HIS A 127 -26.75 -13.78 0.08
CA HIS A 127 -28.09 -14.25 -0.33
C HIS A 127 -28.18 -14.55 -1.83
N HIS A 128 -27.22 -14.12 -2.64
CA HIS A 128 -27.28 -14.18 -4.10
C HIS A 128 -26.23 -15.07 -4.74
N SER A 129 -25.25 -15.59 -4.00
CA SER A 129 -24.22 -16.55 -4.44
C SER A 129 -23.61 -16.23 -5.83
N ASP A 130 -23.28 -14.95 -6.06
CA ASP A 130 -22.71 -14.46 -7.30
C ASP A 130 -21.23 -14.09 -7.08
N GLU A 131 -20.32 -14.76 -7.76
CA GLU A 131 -18.87 -14.58 -7.63
C GLU A 131 -18.42 -13.14 -7.98
N LEU A 132 -19.07 -12.51 -8.98
CA LEU A 132 -18.78 -11.14 -9.35
C LEU A 132 -19.17 -10.17 -8.21
N LEU A 133 -20.33 -10.41 -7.58
CA LEU A 133 -20.78 -9.60 -6.44
C LEU A 133 -19.91 -9.80 -5.19
N GLU A 134 -19.32 -10.99 -5.00
CA GLU A 134 -18.36 -11.21 -3.89
C GLU A 134 -17.17 -10.25 -3.99
N ARG A 135 -16.69 -9.98 -5.20
CA ARG A 135 -15.62 -9.03 -5.47
C ARG A 135 -16.01 -7.58 -5.20
N LEU A 136 -17.30 -7.27 -5.16
CA LEU A 136 -17.82 -5.92 -4.88
C LEU A 136 -17.71 -5.53 -3.39
N VAL A 137 -17.61 -6.48 -2.47
CA VAL A 137 -17.64 -6.23 -1.01
C VAL A 137 -16.63 -5.17 -0.56
N VAL A 138 -15.47 -5.11 -1.18
CA VAL A 138 -14.41 -4.12 -0.87
C VAL A 138 -14.42 -3.01 -1.91
N CYS A 139 -14.27 -1.76 -1.48
CA CYS A 139 -14.06 -0.61 -2.36
C CYS A 139 -12.59 -0.17 -2.26
N GLU A 140 -11.73 -0.86 -2.99
CA GLU A 140 -10.27 -0.73 -2.92
C GLU A 140 -9.79 0.69 -3.23
N SER A 141 -10.41 1.34 -4.23
CA SER A 141 -10.07 2.70 -4.62
C SER A 141 -10.22 3.68 -3.45
N LEU A 142 -11.34 3.64 -2.73
CA LEU A 142 -11.56 4.49 -1.56
C LEU A 142 -10.68 4.12 -0.37
N GLU A 143 -10.42 2.83 -0.14
CA GLU A 143 -9.50 2.40 0.92
C GLU A 143 -8.09 2.93 0.70
N ARG A 144 -7.60 2.90 -0.55
CA ARG A 144 -6.28 3.43 -0.90
C ARG A 144 -6.22 4.95 -0.76
N GLN A 145 -7.24 5.66 -1.21
CA GLN A 145 -7.35 7.11 -1.02
C GLN A 145 -7.36 7.49 0.47
N GLU A 146 -8.12 6.78 1.30
CA GLU A 146 -8.14 7.01 2.75
C GLU A 146 -6.78 6.75 3.40
N ARG A 147 -6.05 5.71 2.97
CA ARG A 147 -4.69 5.44 3.46
C ARG A 147 -3.72 6.54 3.04
N LEU A 148 -3.82 7.04 1.80
CA LEU A 148 -3.00 8.15 1.32
C LEU A 148 -3.25 9.41 2.14
N GLN A 149 -4.51 9.75 2.39
CA GLN A 149 -4.90 10.91 3.21
C GLN A 149 -4.36 10.85 4.65
N GLN A 150 -4.19 9.64 5.20
CA GLN A 150 -3.60 9.47 6.53
C GLN A 150 -2.15 9.94 6.61
N LEU A 151 -1.42 9.99 5.47
CA LEU A 151 -0.04 10.45 5.43
C LEU A 151 0.09 11.94 5.75
N GLU A 152 -0.94 12.74 5.53
CA GLU A 152 -0.97 14.16 5.92
C GLU A 152 -0.66 14.37 7.41
N ARG A 153 -0.98 13.39 8.26
CA ARG A 153 -0.63 13.40 9.69
C ARG A 153 0.88 13.49 9.95
N LEU A 154 1.70 13.16 8.94
CA LEU A 154 3.15 13.28 9.02
C LEU A 154 3.64 14.71 8.80
N SER A 155 2.80 15.64 8.32
CA SER A 155 3.16 17.04 8.08
C SER A 155 3.76 17.70 9.31
N ARG A 156 3.30 17.33 10.52
CA ARG A 156 3.85 17.80 11.81
C ARG A 156 5.31 17.38 12.07
N PHE A 157 5.84 16.45 11.30
CA PHE A 157 7.22 15.97 11.39
C PHE A 157 8.06 16.36 10.17
N LYS A 158 7.56 17.27 9.33
CA LYS A 158 8.20 17.66 8.07
C LYS A 158 9.64 18.11 8.25
N ASP A 159 9.93 18.82 9.35
CA ASP A 159 11.29 19.29 9.68
C ASP A 159 12.29 18.16 9.93
N LYS A 160 11.80 16.95 10.23
CA LYS A 160 12.60 15.75 10.51
C LYS A 160 12.58 14.75 9.36
N LEU A 161 11.81 15.04 8.31
CA LEU A 161 11.55 14.12 7.22
C LEU A 161 12.22 14.59 5.95
N THR A 162 13.05 13.74 5.38
CA THR A 162 13.62 13.94 4.04
C THR A 162 13.15 12.83 3.11
N VAL A 163 12.96 13.18 1.84
CA VAL A 163 12.53 12.24 0.81
C VAL A 163 13.49 12.34 -0.37
N SER A 164 13.95 11.21 -0.88
CA SER A 164 14.81 11.17 -2.07
C SER A 164 14.34 10.09 -3.04
N SER A 165 14.76 10.25 -4.29
CA SER A 165 14.54 9.25 -5.34
C SER A 165 15.88 8.91 -5.98
N THR A 166 16.53 7.88 -5.42
CA THR A 166 17.85 7.44 -5.88
C THR A 166 18.04 5.95 -5.63
N ASP A 167 19.09 5.38 -6.24
CA ASP A 167 19.53 4.03 -5.91
C ASP A 167 19.93 3.94 -4.42
N TYR A 168 19.55 2.85 -3.73
CA TYR A 168 19.82 2.66 -2.30
C TYR A 168 21.31 2.80 -1.95
N ARG A 169 22.22 2.45 -2.88
CA ARG A 169 23.68 2.55 -2.72
C ARG A 169 24.18 4.00 -2.64
N ASN A 170 23.40 4.93 -3.18
CA ASN A 170 23.71 6.37 -3.21
C ASN A 170 23.06 7.16 -2.06
N VAL A 171 22.28 6.49 -1.22
CA VAL A 171 21.69 7.13 -0.03
C VAL A 171 22.77 7.36 1.01
N GLU A 172 22.95 8.60 1.45
CA GLU A 172 23.83 8.93 2.54
C GLU A 172 23.24 8.43 3.88
N ILE A 173 23.95 7.52 4.54
CA ILE A 173 23.55 6.92 5.81
C ILE A 173 24.31 7.59 6.94
N GLU A 174 23.61 8.36 7.79
CA GLU A 174 24.22 8.99 8.96
C GLU A 174 24.66 7.92 9.98
N PRO A 175 25.73 8.16 10.77
CA PRO A 175 26.14 7.24 11.83
C PRO A 175 25.03 6.95 12.83
N ASN A 176 24.94 5.72 13.30
CA ASN A 176 23.91 5.21 14.21
C ASN A 176 22.48 5.22 13.60
N SER A 177 22.36 5.28 12.29
CA SER A 177 21.07 5.12 11.61
C SER A 177 20.54 3.71 11.71
N VAL A 178 19.22 3.57 11.78
CA VAL A 178 18.53 2.30 11.58
C VAL A 178 18.00 2.27 10.15
N ILE A 179 18.44 1.28 9.39
CA ILE A 179 17.99 1.09 8.01
C ILE A 179 16.87 0.06 8.00
N TYR A 180 15.78 0.38 7.31
CA TYR A 180 14.71 -0.57 7.01
C TYR A 180 14.52 -0.67 5.50
N CYS A 181 14.61 -1.89 4.96
CA CYS A 181 14.46 -2.17 3.55
C CYS A 181 13.24 -3.07 3.30
N ASP A 182 12.36 -2.61 2.41
CA ASP A 182 11.26 -3.39 1.83
C ASP A 182 11.63 -3.63 0.37
N ILE A 183 12.33 -4.74 0.12
CA ILE A 183 12.90 -5.05 -1.20
C ILE A 183 11.91 -5.79 -2.08
N PRO A 184 12.06 -5.74 -3.42
CA PRO A 184 11.34 -6.61 -4.32
C PRO A 184 11.48 -8.08 -3.91
N TYR A 185 10.36 -8.80 -3.77
CA TYR A 185 10.43 -10.20 -3.35
C TYR A 185 10.94 -11.09 -4.49
N VAL A 186 11.80 -12.04 -4.14
CA VAL A 186 12.32 -13.02 -5.10
C VAL A 186 11.16 -13.81 -5.71
N ASN A 187 11.15 -13.97 -7.04
CA ASN A 187 10.13 -14.70 -7.81
C ASN A 187 8.72 -14.08 -7.78
N THR A 188 8.58 -12.77 -7.56
CA THR A 188 7.30 -12.08 -7.76
C THR A 188 7.32 -11.27 -9.05
N ASP A 189 6.35 -11.54 -9.94
CA ASP A 189 6.13 -10.73 -11.12
C ASP A 189 5.58 -9.35 -10.74
N GLY A 190 6.07 -8.28 -11.40
CA GLY A 190 5.43 -6.97 -11.29
C GLY A 190 6.33 -5.81 -10.92
N TYR A 191 7.59 -6.03 -10.59
CA TYR A 191 8.53 -4.93 -10.37
C TYR A 191 9.03 -4.34 -11.70
N VAL A 192 9.27 -3.02 -11.72
CA VAL A 192 9.62 -2.26 -12.94
C VAL A 192 11.06 -2.51 -13.38
N THR A 193 11.92 -2.97 -12.48
CA THR A 193 13.35 -3.18 -12.73
C THR A 193 13.81 -4.55 -12.28
N ASP A 194 14.81 -5.11 -12.97
CA ASP A 194 15.58 -6.26 -12.50
C ASP A 194 16.36 -5.84 -11.25
N PHE A 195 15.84 -6.17 -10.08
CA PHE A 195 16.53 -5.89 -8.82
C PHE A 195 17.64 -6.92 -8.59
N ASP A 196 18.87 -6.44 -8.50
CA ASP A 196 20.03 -7.27 -8.19
C ASP A 196 20.07 -7.62 -6.70
N HIS A 197 19.47 -8.76 -6.36
CA HIS A 197 19.41 -9.25 -4.99
C HIS A 197 20.81 -9.56 -4.42
N GLU A 198 21.74 -10.08 -5.23
CA GLU A 198 23.07 -10.40 -4.73
C GLU A 198 23.86 -9.14 -4.37
N ALA A 199 23.86 -8.13 -5.24
CA ALA A 199 24.48 -6.85 -4.94
C ALA A 199 23.85 -6.17 -3.72
N PHE A 200 22.51 -6.32 -3.54
CA PHE A 200 21.83 -5.83 -2.36
C PHE A 200 22.25 -6.59 -1.10
N TYR A 201 22.36 -7.91 -1.15
CA TYR A 201 22.77 -8.71 0.01
C TYR A 201 24.20 -8.41 0.44
N GLU A 202 25.13 -8.22 -0.51
CA GLU A 202 26.49 -7.78 -0.22
C GLU A 202 26.49 -6.41 0.47
N TRP A 203 25.73 -5.45 -0.06
CA TRP A 203 25.60 -4.12 0.54
C TRP A 203 24.99 -4.18 1.94
N ALA A 204 23.92 -4.96 2.11
CA ALA A 204 23.21 -5.09 3.39
C ALA A 204 24.09 -5.69 4.50
N CYS A 205 24.98 -6.65 4.16
CA CYS A 205 25.93 -7.23 5.10
C CYS A 205 27.00 -6.23 5.59
N GLN A 206 27.18 -5.11 4.90
CA GLN A 206 28.12 -4.06 5.31
C GLN A 206 27.48 -3.03 6.25
N GLN A 207 26.15 -3.06 6.41
CA GLN A 207 25.43 -2.10 7.25
C GLN A 207 25.46 -2.51 8.72
N GLU A 208 25.66 -1.54 9.61
CA GLU A 208 25.75 -1.81 11.06
C GLU A 208 24.42 -2.24 11.67
N LEU A 209 23.30 -1.61 11.23
CA LEU A 209 21.99 -1.85 11.78
C LEU A 209 20.91 -1.77 10.67
N ILE A 210 20.60 -2.93 10.11
CA ILE A 210 19.65 -3.06 9.01
C ILE A 210 18.59 -4.12 9.29
N TYR A 211 17.37 -3.83 8.89
CA TYR A 211 16.22 -4.72 8.91
C TYR A 211 15.64 -4.84 7.50
N ILE A 212 15.38 -6.06 7.06
CA ILE A 212 14.89 -6.36 5.71
C ILE A 212 13.58 -7.12 5.83
N SER A 213 12.50 -6.61 5.26
CA SER A 213 11.25 -7.36 5.13
C SER A 213 11.21 -8.17 3.82
N SER A 214 10.83 -9.44 3.93
CA SER A 214 10.62 -10.34 2.80
C SER A 214 9.77 -11.54 3.23
N TYR A 215 9.15 -12.23 2.27
CA TYR A 215 8.51 -13.52 2.55
C TYR A 215 9.53 -14.62 2.79
N TRP A 216 10.63 -14.56 2.08
CA TRP A 216 11.72 -15.53 2.15
C TRP A 216 13.06 -14.89 1.75
N MET A 217 14.16 -15.36 2.34
CA MET A 217 15.51 -14.93 2.05
C MET A 217 16.34 -16.18 1.72
N PRO A 218 16.73 -16.37 0.44
CA PRO A 218 17.47 -17.56 0.00
C PRO A 218 18.98 -17.48 0.27
N ASP A 219 19.38 -16.83 1.34
CA ASP A 219 20.76 -16.53 1.63
C ASP A 219 21.06 -16.79 3.11
N ASP A 220 22.04 -17.64 3.40
CA ASP A 220 22.41 -18.05 4.74
C ASP A 220 23.18 -16.98 5.53
N ARG A 221 23.60 -15.89 4.86
CA ARG A 221 24.15 -14.69 5.52
C ARG A 221 23.13 -13.97 6.40
N PHE A 222 21.85 -14.26 6.24
CA PHE A 222 20.77 -13.62 6.99
C PHE A 222 20.08 -14.55 7.97
N GLU A 223 19.52 -13.99 9.03
CA GLU A 223 18.67 -14.70 9.97
C GLU A 223 17.30 -14.03 10.13
N CYS A 224 16.26 -14.85 10.25
CA CYS A 224 14.92 -14.38 10.51
C CYS A 224 14.74 -14.10 12.01
N ILE A 225 14.46 -12.85 12.36
CA ILE A 225 14.27 -12.43 13.77
C ILE A 225 12.80 -12.25 14.16
N ALA A 226 11.90 -12.10 13.20
CA ALA A 226 10.47 -11.98 13.45
C ALA A 226 9.63 -12.51 12.28
N VAL A 227 8.43 -13.01 12.60
CA VAL A 227 7.41 -13.41 11.60
C VAL A 227 6.16 -12.61 11.87
N ILE A 228 5.72 -11.85 10.87
CA ILE A 228 4.53 -11.01 10.92
C ILE A 228 3.40 -11.76 10.23
N LYS A 229 2.38 -12.16 11.02
CA LYS A 229 1.20 -12.81 10.47
C LYS A 229 0.31 -11.78 9.78
N ASN A 230 0.36 -11.70 8.48
CA ASN A 230 -0.58 -10.90 7.71
C ASN A 230 -1.90 -11.65 7.56
N ARG A 231 -3.00 -11.03 7.98
CA ARG A 231 -4.34 -11.44 7.55
C ARG A 231 -4.55 -10.91 6.13
N SER A 232 -4.07 -11.66 5.14
CA SER A 232 -4.36 -11.36 3.75
C SER A 232 -5.87 -11.55 3.51
N THR A 233 -6.56 -10.46 3.17
CA THR A 233 -7.98 -10.46 2.79
C THR A 233 -8.22 -11.07 1.40
N TYR A 234 -7.16 -11.39 0.67
CA TYR A 234 -7.20 -11.88 -0.73
C TYR A 234 -6.96 -13.38 -0.90
N ALA A 235 -6.76 -14.13 0.18
CA ALA A 235 -6.55 -15.58 0.12
C ALA A 235 -7.87 -16.32 0.36
N LYS A 236 -8.79 -16.26 -0.60
CA LYS A 236 -9.78 -17.32 -0.83
C LYS A 236 -9.48 -17.94 -2.17
N GLU A 237 -9.20 -19.26 -2.14
CA GLU A 237 -9.05 -20.16 -3.29
C GLU A 237 -7.73 -20.12 -4.06
N SER A 238 -6.75 -20.68 -3.46
CA SER A 238 -5.82 -21.67 -4.03
C SER A 238 -4.92 -22.15 -2.91
N ASN A 239 -4.32 -23.32 -2.99
CA ASN A 239 -3.37 -23.93 -2.05
C ASN A 239 -2.09 -23.07 -1.83
N SER A 240 -2.22 -21.74 -1.71
CA SER A 240 -1.14 -20.86 -1.37
C SER A 240 -0.99 -20.86 0.14
N THR A 241 0.03 -21.54 0.63
CA THR A 241 0.66 -21.30 1.93
C THR A 241 0.57 -19.80 2.24
N GLN A 242 -0.10 -19.43 3.33
CA GLN A 242 -0.11 -18.03 3.82
C GLN A 242 1.34 -17.56 3.89
N ALA A 243 1.75 -16.71 2.96
CA ALA A 243 3.08 -16.14 2.97
C ALA A 243 3.12 -15.14 4.13
N ASN A 244 3.68 -15.57 5.25
CA ASN A 244 3.93 -14.67 6.37
C ASN A 244 5.11 -13.77 6.02
N GLU A 245 4.93 -12.49 6.15
CA GLU A 245 6.01 -11.52 6.06
C GLU A 245 7.01 -11.76 7.19
N ARG A 246 8.29 -11.70 6.89
CA ARG A 246 9.37 -11.97 7.84
C ARG A 246 10.34 -10.80 7.88
N LEU A 247 10.96 -10.61 9.02
CA LEU A 247 12.00 -9.61 9.21
C LEU A 247 13.34 -10.32 9.35
N PHE A 248 14.29 -9.91 8.52
CA PHE A 248 15.65 -10.48 8.47
C PHE A 248 16.70 -9.44 8.85
N ILE A 249 17.80 -9.93 9.38
CA ILE A 249 19.04 -9.15 9.61
C ILE A 249 20.25 -9.97 9.13
N PRO A 250 21.39 -9.34 8.77
CA PRO A 250 22.63 -10.06 8.55
C PRO A 250 23.07 -10.79 9.84
N ARG A 251 23.58 -12.01 9.71
CA ARG A 251 24.08 -12.79 10.86
C ARG A 251 25.23 -12.09 11.54
N GLY A 252 25.17 -12.04 12.86
CA GLY A 252 26.20 -11.39 13.68
C GLY A 252 26.02 -9.87 13.81
N ASN A 253 25.07 -9.25 13.12
CA ASN A 253 24.77 -7.85 13.33
C ASN A 253 24.13 -7.59 14.70
N LYS A 254 24.48 -6.42 15.26
CA LYS A 254 23.76 -5.92 16.43
C LYS A 254 22.33 -5.61 16.02
N HIS A 255 21.37 -6.04 16.80
CA HIS A 255 20.00 -5.60 16.64
C HIS A 255 19.50 -4.97 17.93
N ILE A 256 18.65 -3.96 17.79
CA ILE A 256 18.01 -3.35 18.95
C ILE A 256 16.98 -4.36 19.47
N LYS A 257 17.30 -5.00 20.61
CA LYS A 257 16.33 -5.83 21.37
C LYS A 257 15.28 -4.95 22.03
N THR A 258 14.62 -4.11 21.26
CA THR A 258 13.48 -3.34 21.74
C THR A 258 12.24 -3.89 21.09
N THR A 259 11.20 -4.09 21.88
CA THR A 259 9.84 -4.29 21.41
C THR A 259 9.49 -3.15 20.45
N LEU A 260 9.78 -3.35 19.16
CA LEU A 260 9.38 -2.45 18.08
C LEU A 260 7.91 -2.67 17.70
N PHE A 261 7.21 -3.56 18.42
CA PHE A 261 5.81 -3.92 18.18
C PHE A 261 5.01 -3.91 19.50
#